data_d3552c4b1e70e78ca5aac794361d9751
#
_entry.id   d3552c4b1e70e78ca5aac794361d9751
#
_cell.length_a   1.000
_cell.length_b   1.000
_cell.length_c   1.000
_cell.angle_alpha   90.00
_cell.angle_beta   90.00
_cell.angle_gamma   90.00
#
_symmetry.space_group_name_H-M   'P 1'
#
loop_
_entity.id
_entity.type
_entity.pdbx_description
1 polymer ?
#
loop_
_entity_poly.entity_id
_entity_poly.type
_entity_poly.pdbx_seq_one_letter_code
_entity_poly.pdbx_strand_id
1 'polypeptide(L)'
;MDILRLAGLVGPSRHPGRFFAGKSAPDGQHGVNLVHLQDVIAAIELLLQAPKGGRIYNICAPKHPARGVFYPQMARELGLPVPVFSDNPENGSGKIVDGSRILQRTGV
;
A
#
# COMPACT_ATOMS: atom_id res chain seq x y z
N MET A 1 6.23 13.50 -19.77
CA MET A 1 6.05 12.15 -19.17
C MET A 1 5.80 12.27 -17.69
N ASP A 2 4.76 11.63 -17.19
CA ASP A 2 4.52 11.51 -15.76
C ASP A 2 5.05 10.18 -15.25
N ILE A 3 5.63 10.17 -14.05
CA ILE A 3 6.15 8.97 -13.42
C ILE A 3 5.33 8.70 -12.17
N LEU A 4 4.76 7.49 -12.08
CA LEU A 4 4.04 7.03 -10.90
C LEU A 4 4.88 5.98 -10.17
N ARG A 5 5.12 6.22 -8.88
CA ARG A 5 5.78 5.25 -8.00
C ARG A 5 4.71 4.59 -7.15
N LEU A 6 4.43 3.33 -7.43
CA LEU A 6 3.37 2.59 -6.76
C LEU A 6 3.87 1.97 -5.47
N ALA A 7 3.07 2.05 -4.42
CA ALA A 7 3.21 1.20 -3.25
C ALA A 7 2.87 -0.25 -3.61
N GLY A 8 2.87 -1.18 -2.65
CA GLY A 8 2.53 -2.58 -2.91
C GLY A 8 1.15 -2.70 -3.55
N LEU A 9 1.04 -3.28 -4.74
CA LEU A 9 -0.20 -3.37 -5.49
C LEU A 9 -1.10 -4.50 -4.95
N VAL A 10 -2.36 -4.20 -4.69
CA VAL A 10 -3.39 -5.18 -4.33
C VAL A 10 -4.59 -5.06 -5.27
N GLY A 11 -5.34 -6.14 -5.42
CA GLY A 11 -6.51 -6.17 -6.29
C GLY A 11 -7.15 -7.56 -6.28
N PRO A 12 -8.15 -7.81 -7.15
CA PRO A 12 -8.90 -9.06 -7.14
C PRO A 12 -8.03 -10.32 -7.29
N SER A 13 -6.95 -10.26 -8.08
CA SER A 13 -6.04 -11.40 -8.28
C SER A 13 -4.82 -11.34 -7.37
N ARG A 14 -4.72 -10.35 -6.48
CA ARG A 14 -3.57 -10.13 -5.60
C ARG A 14 -4.05 -9.65 -4.23
N HIS A 15 -4.75 -10.52 -3.53
CA HIS A 15 -5.27 -10.20 -2.19
C HIS A 15 -4.14 -10.17 -1.16
N PRO A 16 -4.06 -9.14 -0.29
CA PRO A 16 -2.96 -9.02 0.67
C PRO A 16 -2.91 -10.15 1.72
N GLY A 17 -4.01 -10.87 1.94
CA GLY A 17 -4.03 -12.02 2.84
C GLY A 17 -3.11 -13.15 2.42
N ARG A 18 -2.66 -13.19 1.15
CA ARG A 18 -1.75 -14.22 0.65
C ARG A 18 -0.29 -13.88 0.85
N PHE A 19 0.05 -12.63 1.15
CA PHE A 19 1.45 -12.15 1.14
C PHE A 19 2.32 -12.85 2.17
N PHE A 20 1.80 -13.08 3.36
CA PHE A 20 2.55 -13.66 4.48
C PHE A 20 1.87 -14.88 5.10
N ALA A 21 0.88 -15.46 4.40
CA ALA A 21 0.09 -16.57 4.97
C ALA A 21 0.98 -17.71 5.46
N GLY A 22 0.82 -18.08 6.72
CA GLY A 22 1.56 -19.18 7.36
C GLY A 22 3.04 -18.89 7.62
N LYS A 23 3.50 -17.64 7.43
CA LYS A 23 4.91 -17.26 7.59
C LYS A 23 5.14 -16.50 8.90
N SER A 24 6.39 -16.50 9.36
CA SER A 24 6.86 -15.62 10.42
C SER A 24 7.67 -14.49 9.78
N ALA A 25 7.46 -13.25 10.23
CA ALA A 25 8.12 -12.10 9.68
C ALA A 25 8.45 -11.06 10.78
N PRO A 26 9.48 -10.22 10.58
CA PRO A 26 9.84 -9.19 11.55
C PRO A 26 9.02 -7.91 11.32
N ASP A 27 9.20 -6.96 12.25
CA ASP A 27 8.75 -5.58 12.11
C ASP A 27 7.24 -5.45 11.95
N GLY A 28 6.47 -6.17 12.77
CA GLY A 28 5.02 -6.11 12.77
C GLY A 28 4.46 -4.72 13.08
N GLN A 29 5.24 -3.86 13.71
CA GLN A 29 4.86 -2.47 14.02
C GLN A 29 4.96 -1.53 12.81
N HIS A 30 5.69 -1.92 11.75
CA HIS A 30 5.82 -1.08 10.56
C HIS A 30 4.48 -0.88 9.86
N GLY A 31 4.24 0.35 9.39
CA GLY A 31 3.03 0.68 8.61
C GLY A 31 3.04 0.03 7.23
N VAL A 32 1.87 -0.40 6.79
CA VAL A 32 1.68 -0.99 5.48
C VAL A 32 1.59 0.10 4.41
N ASN A 33 2.31 -0.07 3.30
CA ASN A 33 2.25 0.82 2.15
C ASN A 33 1.68 0.04 0.96
N LEU A 34 0.38 0.18 0.72
CA LEU A 34 -0.34 -0.54 -0.33
C LEU A 34 -1.20 0.41 -1.16
N VAL A 35 -1.54 0.00 -2.36
CA VAL A 35 -2.50 0.72 -3.22
C VAL A 35 -3.34 -0.29 -3.98
N HIS A 36 -4.65 -0.03 -4.07
CA HIS A 36 -5.56 -0.88 -4.84
C HIS A 36 -5.43 -0.58 -6.33
N LEU A 37 -5.53 -1.62 -7.17
CA LEU A 37 -5.46 -1.49 -8.63
C LEU A 37 -6.42 -0.44 -9.18
N GLN A 38 -7.65 -0.37 -8.68
CA GLN A 38 -8.63 0.61 -9.14
C GLN A 38 -8.20 2.05 -8.86
N ASP A 39 -7.51 2.29 -7.74
CA ASP A 39 -6.99 3.62 -7.42
C ASP A 39 -5.84 4.01 -8.35
N VAL A 40 -5.02 3.05 -8.75
CA VAL A 40 -3.97 3.28 -9.77
C VAL A 40 -4.58 3.66 -11.10
N ILE A 41 -5.61 2.96 -11.54
CA ILE A 41 -6.32 3.25 -12.80
C ILE A 41 -6.93 4.65 -12.75
N ALA A 42 -7.60 5.00 -11.65
CA ALA A 42 -8.18 6.33 -11.48
C ALA A 42 -7.12 7.43 -11.53
N ALA A 43 -5.97 7.21 -10.91
CA ALA A 43 -4.85 8.16 -10.94
C ALA A 43 -4.32 8.36 -12.37
N ILE A 44 -4.17 7.28 -13.15
CA ILE A 44 -3.75 7.34 -14.54
C ILE A 44 -4.74 8.15 -15.37
N GLU A 45 -6.04 7.89 -15.23
CA GLU A 45 -7.09 8.60 -15.95
C GLU A 45 -7.06 10.11 -15.66
N LEU A 46 -6.87 10.50 -14.40
CA LEU A 46 -6.76 11.90 -14.01
C LEU A 46 -5.56 12.58 -14.68
N LEU A 47 -4.41 11.92 -14.70
CA LEU A 47 -3.20 12.49 -15.29
C LEU A 47 -3.30 12.61 -16.80
N LEU A 48 -4.03 11.72 -17.47
CA LEU A 48 -4.30 11.84 -18.90
C LEU A 48 -5.18 13.05 -19.24
N GLN A 49 -6.05 13.46 -18.30
CA GLN A 49 -6.89 14.64 -18.46
C GLN A 49 -6.18 15.95 -18.13
N ALA A 50 -5.02 15.88 -17.46
CA ALA A 50 -4.24 17.04 -17.05
C ALA A 50 -2.82 16.97 -17.64
N PRO A 51 -2.64 17.23 -18.94
CA PRO A 51 -1.46 16.85 -19.71
C PRO A 51 -0.28 17.81 -19.55
N LYS A 52 0.16 18.09 -18.34
CA LYS A 52 1.34 18.93 -18.13
C LYS A 52 2.66 18.18 -18.21
N GLY A 53 2.70 16.89 -17.99
CA GLY A 53 3.90 16.06 -18.04
C GLY A 53 4.98 16.41 -17.01
N GLY A 54 6.01 15.61 -16.92
CA GLY A 54 7.19 15.88 -16.09
C GLY A 54 6.95 15.76 -14.59
N ARG A 55 5.87 15.13 -14.15
CA ARG A 55 5.50 14.99 -12.73
C ARG A 55 5.85 13.62 -12.20
N ILE A 56 6.21 13.56 -10.90
CA ILE A 56 6.44 12.29 -10.20
C ILE A 56 5.50 12.25 -8.99
N TYR A 57 4.70 11.19 -8.90
CA TYR A 57 3.78 10.99 -7.80
C TYR A 57 3.97 9.61 -7.16
N ASN A 58 3.93 9.58 -5.84
CA ASN A 58 3.78 8.33 -5.09
C ASN A 58 2.30 7.99 -5.01
N ILE A 59 1.95 6.77 -5.37
CA ILE A 59 0.55 6.30 -5.30
C ILE A 59 0.46 5.26 -4.20
N CYS A 60 -0.20 5.63 -3.11
CA CYS A 60 -0.35 4.82 -1.91
C CYS A 60 -1.66 5.14 -1.22
N ALA A 61 -2.31 4.14 -0.63
CA ALA A 61 -3.48 4.36 0.20
C ALA A 61 -3.12 5.25 1.40
N PRO A 62 -4.02 6.15 1.85
CA PRO A 62 -3.70 7.11 2.91
C PRO A 62 -3.58 6.48 4.30
N LYS A 63 -4.14 5.30 4.53
CA LYS A 63 -4.04 4.60 5.79
C LYS A 63 -2.89 3.61 5.77
N HIS A 64 -2.15 3.54 6.88
CA HIS A 64 -0.97 2.69 7.02
C HIS A 64 -1.10 1.84 8.30
N PRO A 65 -2.01 0.86 8.34
CA PRO A 65 -2.12 -0.02 9.49
C PRO A 65 -0.83 -0.80 9.70
N ALA A 66 -0.55 -1.21 10.95
CA ALA A 66 0.63 -2.00 11.26
C ALA A 66 0.57 -3.37 10.59
N ARG A 67 1.71 -3.86 10.10
CA ARG A 67 1.81 -5.17 9.41
C ARG A 67 1.30 -6.32 10.27
N GLY A 68 1.64 -6.31 11.56
CA GLY A 68 1.24 -7.35 12.51
C GLY A 68 -0.26 -7.38 12.81
N VAL A 69 -1.01 -6.36 12.43
CA VAL A 69 -2.47 -6.31 12.55
C VAL A 69 -3.13 -6.57 11.20
N PHE A 70 -2.63 -5.91 10.16
CA PHE A 70 -3.25 -5.94 8.83
C PHE A 70 -3.18 -7.31 8.15
N TYR A 71 -1.98 -7.88 8.03
CA TYR A 71 -1.81 -9.15 7.31
C TYR A 71 -2.47 -10.35 7.99
N PRO A 72 -2.42 -10.49 9.32
CA PRO A 72 -3.20 -11.53 9.99
C PRO A 72 -4.71 -11.40 9.75
N GLN A 73 -5.25 -10.19 9.79
CA GLN A 73 -6.66 -9.93 9.52
C GLN A 73 -7.03 -10.34 8.09
N MET A 74 -6.21 -9.95 7.12
CA MET A 74 -6.44 -10.27 5.70
C MET A 74 -6.36 -11.77 5.44
N ALA A 75 -5.43 -12.48 6.09
CA ALA A 75 -5.32 -13.92 5.98
C ALA A 75 -6.57 -14.62 6.54
N ARG A 76 -7.10 -14.14 7.67
CA ARG A 76 -8.34 -14.67 8.24
C ARG A 76 -9.53 -14.53 7.30
N GLU A 77 -9.63 -13.40 6.61
CA GLU A 77 -10.71 -13.17 5.63
C GLU A 77 -10.70 -14.19 4.50
N LEU A 78 -9.53 -14.68 4.11
CA LEU A 78 -9.38 -15.71 3.07
C LEU A 78 -9.40 -17.13 3.63
N GLY A 79 -9.47 -17.32 4.94
CA GLY A 79 -9.38 -18.64 5.56
C GLY A 79 -7.98 -19.26 5.43
N LEU A 80 -6.95 -18.46 5.29
CA LEU A 80 -5.56 -18.91 5.17
C LEU A 80 -4.86 -18.93 6.53
N PRO A 81 -3.74 -19.69 6.67
CA PRO A 81 -2.96 -19.68 7.90
C PRO A 81 -2.52 -18.27 8.27
N VAL A 82 -2.75 -17.88 9.53
CA VAL A 82 -2.44 -16.54 10.02
C VAL A 82 -0.93 -16.37 10.16
N PRO A 83 -0.33 -15.30 9.59
CA PRO A 83 1.08 -15.03 9.78
C PRO A 83 1.37 -14.50 11.19
N VAL A 84 2.59 -14.68 11.65
CA VAL A 84 3.06 -14.20 12.96
C VAL A 84 4.14 -13.14 12.71
N PHE A 85 3.95 -11.96 13.28
CA PHE A 85 4.92 -10.87 13.20
C PHE A 85 5.54 -10.59 14.57
N SER A 86 6.85 -10.41 14.59
CA SER A 86 7.56 -9.92 15.76
C SER A 86 7.70 -8.40 15.68
N ASP A 87 7.73 -7.75 16.83
CA ASP A 87 7.94 -6.31 16.92
C ASP A 87 9.40 -6.03 17.32
N ASN A 88 9.99 -5.00 16.72
CA ASN A 88 11.29 -4.48 17.10
C ASN A 88 11.17 -2.98 17.37
N PRO A 89 11.09 -2.56 18.65
CA PRO A 89 10.91 -1.14 18.98
C PRO A 89 12.01 -0.22 18.45
N GLU A 90 13.20 -0.75 18.21
CA GLU A 90 14.32 0.03 17.67
C GLU A 90 14.10 0.43 16.21
N ASN A 91 13.29 -0.30 15.48
CA ASN A 91 13.03 -0.03 14.06
C ASN A 91 11.86 0.95 13.81
N GLY A 92 11.20 1.40 14.86
CA GLY A 92 10.11 2.37 14.77
C GLY A 92 8.93 1.90 13.90
N SER A 93 8.27 2.84 13.23
CA SER A 93 7.11 2.55 12.36
C SER A 93 7.49 2.23 10.91
N GLY A 94 8.78 2.19 10.60
CA GLY A 94 9.26 1.95 9.24
C GLY A 94 9.01 3.12 8.29
N LYS A 95 9.18 2.84 6.99
CA LYS A 95 8.96 3.83 5.94
C LYS A 95 7.47 3.95 5.64
N ILE A 96 6.94 5.16 5.70
CA ILE A 96 5.57 5.46 5.31
C ILE A 96 5.59 6.27 4.01
N VAL A 97 4.91 5.76 2.98
CA VAL A 97 4.82 6.44 1.69
C VAL A 97 3.64 7.41 1.71
N ASP A 98 3.91 8.67 1.44
CA ASP A 98 2.88 9.70 1.35
C ASP A 98 2.40 9.85 -0.08
N GLY A 99 1.15 9.46 -0.33
CA GLY A 99 0.51 9.58 -1.64
C GLY A 99 -0.39 10.82 -1.80
N SER A 100 -0.38 11.74 -0.84
CA SER A 100 -1.32 12.87 -0.83
C SER A 100 -1.05 13.91 -1.93
N ARG A 101 0.13 13.95 -2.50
CA ARG A 101 0.53 14.97 -3.48
C ARG A 101 -0.35 14.98 -4.73
N ILE A 102 -0.74 13.81 -5.24
CA ILE A 102 -1.60 13.73 -6.41
C ILE A 102 -2.99 14.29 -6.12
N LEU A 103 -3.53 14.07 -4.93
CA LEU A 103 -4.82 14.63 -4.51
C LEU A 103 -4.78 16.15 -4.47
N GLN A 104 -3.69 16.72 -3.97
CA GLN A 104 -3.50 18.17 -3.89
C GLN A 104 -3.36 18.82 -5.27
N ARG A 105 -2.72 18.12 -6.22
CA ARG A 105 -2.43 18.66 -7.55
C ARG A 105 -3.56 18.49 -8.55
N THR A 106 -4.37 17.42 -8.41
CA THR A 106 -5.46 17.10 -9.35
C THR A 106 -6.84 17.47 -8.82
N GLY A 107 -6.97 17.84 -7.56
CA GLY A 107 -8.24 18.20 -6.94
C GLY A 107 -9.16 17.01 -6.67
N VAL A 108 -8.62 15.83 -6.58
CA VAL A 108 -9.40 14.61 -6.31
C VAL A 108 -9.46 14.30 -4.84
#